data_e237809284fc638890505bb65a5841f7
#
_entry.id   e237809284fc638890505bb65a5841f7
#
_cell.length_a   1.000
_cell.length_b   1.000
_cell.length_c   1.000
_cell.angle_alpha   90.00
_cell.angle_beta   90.00
_cell.angle_gamma   90.00
#
_symmetry.space_group_name_H-M   'P 1'
#
loop_
_entity.id
_entity.type
_entity.pdbx_description
1 polymer ?
#
loop_
_entity_poly.entity_id
_entity_poly.type
_entity_poly.pdbx_seq_one_letter_code
_entity_poly.pdbx_strand_id
1 'polypeptide(L)'
;MILKELKSLEEMLEQLPVLQELYPSLTKEAYEKDLINMLPNNQYGQIAVFEGETCLGLTGYWIGTKLWCGKYLEIDNLIVSEKQRSTGVGKRMFDYLAAKASQENCTMMALDSYTSNFKAHKFFYNQSFAPKGFHFIRVLKNEGIR
;
A
#
# COMPACT_ATOMS: atom_id res chain seq x y z
N MET A 1 17.19 7.39 7.42
CA MET A 1 16.00 6.86 6.70
C MET A 1 15.74 7.65 5.43
N ILE A 2 15.61 6.95 4.33
CA ILE A 2 15.32 7.54 3.02
C ILE A 2 14.03 6.90 2.48
N LEU A 3 13.07 7.74 2.06
CA LEU A 3 11.88 7.30 1.35
C LEU A 3 12.11 7.47 -0.15
N LYS A 4 11.81 6.45 -0.93
CA LYS A 4 11.87 6.55 -2.40
C LYS A 4 10.73 5.80 -3.07
N GLU A 5 10.38 6.23 -4.28
CA GLU A 5 9.48 5.48 -5.14
C GLU A 5 10.22 4.32 -5.80
N LEU A 6 9.58 3.16 -5.84
CA LEU A 6 10.07 2.01 -6.59
C LEU A 6 9.49 2.10 -8.00
N LYS A 7 10.36 2.32 -8.99
CA LYS A 7 9.91 2.69 -10.35
C LYS A 7 9.92 1.55 -11.35
N SER A 8 10.51 0.40 -11.00
CA SER A 8 10.62 -0.73 -11.92
C SER A 8 10.08 -2.01 -11.28
N LEU A 9 9.71 -2.94 -12.15
CA LEU A 9 9.35 -4.29 -11.74
C LEU A 9 10.45 -4.92 -10.87
N GLU A 10 11.71 -4.73 -11.28
CA GLU A 10 12.86 -5.30 -10.58
C GLU A 10 13.00 -4.73 -9.17
N GLU A 11 12.91 -3.41 -9.02
CA GLU A 11 12.97 -2.76 -7.70
C GLU A 11 11.86 -3.27 -6.77
N MET A 12 10.66 -3.49 -7.30
CA MET A 12 9.54 -4.02 -6.53
C MET A 12 9.77 -5.48 -6.13
N LEU A 13 10.26 -6.31 -7.05
CA LEU A 13 10.55 -7.72 -6.77
C LEU A 13 11.64 -7.89 -5.70
N GLU A 14 12.63 -7.01 -5.66
CA GLU A 14 13.68 -7.03 -4.65
C GLU A 14 13.13 -6.89 -3.23
N GLN A 15 11.97 -6.26 -3.06
CA GLN A 15 11.37 -6.03 -1.75
C GLN A 15 10.35 -7.11 -1.36
N LEU A 16 10.28 -8.20 -2.09
CA LEU A 16 9.39 -9.32 -1.78
C LEU A 16 9.50 -9.80 -0.31
N PRO A 17 10.71 -9.91 0.28
CA PRO A 17 10.80 -10.37 1.67
C PRO A 17 10.00 -9.53 2.66
N VAL A 18 9.92 -8.21 2.48
CA VAL A 18 9.12 -7.33 3.33
C VAL A 18 7.62 -7.57 3.09
N LEU A 19 7.21 -7.71 1.83
CA LEU A 19 5.82 -8.04 1.49
C LEU A 19 5.39 -9.40 2.02
N GLN A 20 6.29 -10.35 2.15
CA GLN A 20 5.98 -11.67 2.71
C GLN A 20 5.67 -11.61 4.21
N GLU A 21 6.03 -10.53 4.92
CA GLU A 21 5.53 -10.32 6.28
C GLU A 21 4.03 -10.03 6.28
N LEU A 22 3.50 -9.42 5.22
CA LEU A 22 2.07 -9.16 5.03
C LEU A 22 1.36 -10.35 4.37
N TYR A 23 1.98 -10.92 3.35
CA TYR A 23 1.45 -12.03 2.56
C TYR A 23 2.42 -13.21 2.58
N PRO A 24 2.42 -14.04 3.64
CA PRO A 24 3.41 -15.13 3.77
C PRO A 24 3.39 -16.15 2.62
N SER A 25 2.25 -16.30 1.95
CA SER A 25 2.09 -17.25 0.84
C SER A 25 2.49 -16.68 -0.53
N LEU A 26 2.84 -15.39 -0.59
CA LEU A 26 3.18 -14.75 -1.87
C LEU A 26 4.53 -15.27 -2.38
N THR A 27 4.51 -15.91 -3.54
CA THR A 27 5.74 -16.37 -4.21
C THR A 27 6.25 -15.31 -5.18
N LYS A 28 7.53 -15.40 -5.55
CA LYS A 28 8.11 -14.50 -6.54
C LYS A 28 7.37 -14.58 -7.87
N GLU A 29 7.02 -15.79 -8.31
CA GLU A 29 6.32 -16.03 -9.57
C GLU A 29 4.93 -15.38 -9.58
N ALA A 30 4.17 -15.57 -8.51
CA ALA A 30 2.84 -14.95 -8.38
C ALA A 30 2.94 -13.43 -8.31
N TYR A 31 3.89 -12.89 -7.55
CA TYR A 31 4.10 -11.46 -7.44
C TYR A 31 4.46 -10.82 -8.78
N GLU A 32 5.41 -11.41 -9.50
CA GLU A 32 5.81 -10.92 -10.82
C GLU A 32 4.64 -10.93 -11.80
N LYS A 33 3.88 -12.03 -11.83
CA LYS A 33 2.69 -12.16 -12.68
C LYS A 33 1.68 -11.05 -12.40
N ASP A 34 1.39 -10.81 -11.12
CA ASP A 34 0.42 -9.79 -10.73
C ASP A 34 0.94 -8.38 -11.05
N LEU A 35 2.21 -8.08 -10.78
CA LEU A 35 2.80 -6.78 -11.08
C LEU A 35 2.77 -6.47 -12.58
N ILE A 36 2.99 -7.45 -13.45
CA ILE A 36 2.88 -7.27 -14.90
C ILE A 36 1.48 -6.78 -15.30
N ASN A 37 0.45 -7.22 -14.58
CA ASN A 37 -0.91 -6.76 -14.82
C ASN A 37 -1.23 -5.42 -14.13
N MET A 38 -0.55 -5.09 -13.04
CA MET A 38 -0.84 -3.90 -12.22
C MET A 38 -0.11 -2.64 -12.71
N LEU A 39 1.09 -2.78 -13.27
CA LEU A 39 1.95 -1.65 -13.63
C LEU A 39 1.52 -0.86 -14.87
N PRO A 40 0.86 -1.44 -15.90
CA PRO A 40 0.45 -0.67 -17.06
C PRO A 40 -0.44 0.53 -16.71
N ASN A 41 -0.32 1.60 -17.50
CA ASN A 41 -1.09 2.84 -17.39
C ASN A 41 -0.77 3.68 -16.14
N ASN A 42 0.32 3.39 -15.44
CA ASN A 42 0.78 4.15 -14.28
C ASN A 42 -0.27 4.32 -13.18
N GLN A 43 -1.20 3.36 -13.04
CA GLN A 43 -2.24 3.41 -12.02
C GLN A 43 -1.76 2.88 -10.68
N TYR A 44 -0.83 1.95 -10.68
CA TYR A 44 -0.25 1.37 -9.47
C TYR A 44 1.19 1.82 -9.30
N GLY A 45 1.56 2.14 -8.08
CA GLY A 45 2.93 2.47 -7.71
C GLY A 45 3.28 1.95 -6.33
N GLN A 46 4.54 1.99 -5.99
CA GLN A 46 5.04 1.64 -4.66
C GLN A 46 6.04 2.67 -4.17
N ILE A 47 6.01 2.90 -2.86
CA ILE A 47 7.05 3.63 -2.15
C ILE A 47 7.60 2.75 -1.04
N ALA A 48 8.85 2.99 -0.69
CA ALA A 48 9.49 2.25 0.40
C ALA A 48 10.42 3.18 1.20
N VAL A 49 10.59 2.85 2.48
CA VAL A 49 11.50 3.55 3.38
C VAL A 49 12.68 2.63 3.66
N PHE A 50 13.88 3.16 3.48
CA PHE A 50 15.13 2.41 3.65
C PHE A 50 16.03 3.02 4.71
N GLU A 51 16.80 2.16 5.34
CA GLU A 51 18.00 2.54 6.07
C GLU A 51 19.16 1.75 5.47
N GLY A 52 20.04 2.44 4.73
CA GLY A 52 21.00 1.78 3.87
C GLY A 52 20.27 0.96 2.80
N GLU A 53 20.57 -0.34 2.74
CA GLU A 53 19.91 -1.27 1.81
C GLU A 53 18.72 -2.01 2.43
N THR A 54 18.46 -1.77 3.72
CA THR A 54 17.39 -2.45 4.44
C THR A 54 16.07 -1.73 4.26
N CYS A 55 15.07 -2.42 3.72
CA CYS A 55 13.71 -1.90 3.62
C CYS A 55 13.01 -2.00 4.98
N LEU A 56 12.61 -0.85 5.52
CA LEU A 56 11.94 -0.74 6.81
C LEU A 56 10.42 -0.82 6.68
N GLY A 57 9.90 -0.45 5.53
CA GLY A 57 8.47 -0.47 5.24
C GLY A 57 8.22 -0.17 3.79
N LEU A 58 7.06 -0.58 3.32
CA LEU A 58 6.65 -0.45 1.94
C LEU A 58 5.14 -0.25 1.91
N THR A 59 4.66 0.53 0.96
CA THR A 59 3.24 0.58 0.64
C THR A 59 3.05 0.74 -0.85
N GLY A 60 2.04 0.06 -1.37
CA GLY A 60 1.52 0.32 -2.70
C GLY A 60 0.46 1.41 -2.66
N TYR A 61 0.14 1.94 -3.81
CA TYR A 61 -0.97 2.87 -3.98
C TYR A 61 -1.53 2.79 -5.39
N TRP A 62 -2.83 3.05 -5.49
CA TRP A 62 -3.55 3.17 -6.76
C TRP A 62 -4.05 4.57 -6.92
N ILE A 63 -4.00 5.11 -8.13
CA ILE A 63 -4.64 6.38 -8.47
C ILE A 63 -5.67 6.09 -9.55
N GLY A 64 -6.92 6.47 -9.29
CA GLY A 64 -8.02 6.23 -10.20
C GLY A 64 -9.09 7.29 -10.07
N THR A 65 -10.17 7.14 -10.81
CA THR A 65 -11.32 8.06 -10.78
C THR A 65 -12.61 7.24 -10.70
N LYS A 66 -13.49 7.64 -9.76
CA LYS A 66 -14.83 7.05 -9.61
C LYS A 66 -15.86 8.16 -9.59
N LEU A 67 -17.05 7.87 -10.07
CA LEU A 67 -18.11 8.89 -10.18
C LEU A 67 -18.52 9.46 -8.83
N TRP A 68 -18.51 8.66 -7.76
CA TRP A 68 -18.97 9.12 -6.45
C TRP A 68 -17.95 9.98 -5.71
N CYS A 69 -16.68 9.91 -6.04
CA CYS A 69 -15.63 10.62 -5.29
C CYS A 69 -14.66 11.41 -6.16
N GLY A 70 -14.68 11.23 -7.49
CA GLY A 70 -13.68 11.84 -8.36
C GLY A 70 -12.35 11.11 -8.32
N LYS A 71 -11.25 11.83 -8.48
CA LYS A 71 -9.90 11.26 -8.47
C LYS A 71 -9.47 10.94 -7.05
N TYR A 72 -8.98 9.73 -6.83
CA TYR A 72 -8.59 9.25 -5.51
C TYR A 72 -7.21 8.59 -5.54
N LEU A 73 -6.57 8.54 -4.38
CA LEU A 73 -5.39 7.71 -4.13
C LEU A 73 -5.76 6.66 -3.09
N GLU A 74 -5.67 5.39 -3.44
CA GLU A 74 -5.93 4.29 -2.51
C GLU A 74 -4.63 3.64 -2.06
N ILE A 75 -4.44 3.58 -0.75
CA ILE A 75 -3.29 2.89 -0.14
C ILE A 75 -3.57 1.40 -0.14
N ASP A 76 -2.59 0.61 -0.56
CA ASP A 76 -2.69 -0.83 -0.67
C ASP A 76 -1.34 -1.46 -0.28
N ASN A 77 -1.36 -2.72 0.17
CA ASN A 77 -0.13 -3.45 0.50
C ASN A 77 0.76 -2.73 1.52
N LEU A 78 0.16 -2.11 2.52
CA LEU A 78 0.90 -1.39 3.56
C LEU A 78 1.55 -2.37 4.53
N ILE A 79 2.86 -2.29 4.66
CA ILE A 79 3.61 -3.07 5.63
C ILE A 79 4.76 -2.25 6.22
N VAL A 80 4.87 -2.24 7.53
CA VAL A 80 6.06 -1.80 8.25
C VAL A 80 6.69 -3.04 8.85
N SER A 81 7.97 -3.26 8.59
CA SER A 81 8.68 -4.43 9.12
C SER A 81 8.49 -4.52 10.64
N GLU A 82 8.27 -5.71 11.13
CA GLU A 82 7.95 -5.95 12.54
C GLU A 82 8.97 -5.29 13.48
N LYS A 83 10.25 -5.33 13.11
CA LYS A 83 11.34 -4.73 13.89
C LYS A 83 11.30 -3.19 13.92
N GLN A 84 10.52 -2.58 13.03
CA GLN A 84 10.47 -1.13 12.83
C GLN A 84 9.12 -0.50 13.17
N ARG A 85 8.21 -1.28 13.74
CA ARG A 85 6.90 -0.76 14.13
C ARG A 85 7.05 0.27 15.25
N SER A 86 6.19 1.30 15.20
CA SER A 86 6.18 2.41 16.14
C SER A 86 7.41 3.34 16.06
N THR A 87 8.16 3.32 14.96
CA THR A 87 9.31 4.19 14.73
C THR A 87 9.01 5.38 13.80
N GLY A 88 7.75 5.53 13.38
CA GLY A 88 7.34 6.62 12.49
C GLY A 88 7.45 6.29 10.99
N VAL A 89 7.83 5.08 10.62
CA VAL A 89 7.95 4.66 9.21
C VAL A 89 6.60 4.75 8.50
N GLY A 90 5.54 4.25 9.11
CA GLY A 90 4.19 4.31 8.54
C GLY A 90 3.71 5.73 8.32
N LYS A 91 3.89 6.60 9.33
CA LYS A 91 3.52 8.02 9.20
C LYS A 91 4.28 8.69 8.07
N ARG A 92 5.56 8.40 7.94
CA ARG A 92 6.39 8.98 6.86
C ARG A 92 5.85 8.61 5.48
N MET A 93 5.43 7.36 5.30
CA MET A 93 4.82 6.90 4.04
C MET A 93 3.47 7.59 3.79
N PHE A 94 2.64 7.71 4.82
CA PHE A 94 1.34 8.37 4.69
C PHE A 94 1.49 9.86 4.36
N ASP A 95 2.42 10.56 5.00
CA ASP A 95 2.67 11.97 4.71
C ASP A 95 3.13 12.17 3.25
N TYR A 96 3.98 11.29 2.76
CA TYR A 96 4.42 11.32 1.36
C TYR A 96 3.25 11.11 0.40
N LEU A 97 2.41 10.11 0.65
CA LEU A 97 1.27 9.82 -0.22
C LEU A 97 0.20 10.91 -0.15
N ALA A 98 0.02 11.55 1.01
CA ALA A 98 -0.90 12.69 1.13
C ALA A 98 -0.42 13.87 0.27
N ALA A 99 0.87 14.17 0.28
CA ALA A 99 1.44 15.20 -0.57
C ALA A 99 1.28 14.84 -2.05
N LYS A 100 1.53 13.57 -2.41
CA LYS A 100 1.36 13.09 -3.78
C LYS A 100 -0.10 13.18 -4.24
N ALA A 101 -1.05 12.77 -3.40
CA ALA A 101 -2.46 12.86 -3.69
C ALA A 101 -2.89 14.31 -3.96
N SER A 102 -2.40 15.25 -3.15
CA SER A 102 -2.67 16.67 -3.33
C SER A 102 -2.08 17.19 -4.65
N GLN A 103 -0.85 16.83 -4.97
CA GLN A 103 -0.20 17.22 -6.22
C GLN A 103 -0.93 16.67 -7.46
N GLU A 104 -1.52 15.50 -7.34
CA GLU A 104 -2.29 14.84 -8.40
C GLU A 104 -3.75 15.30 -8.45
N ASN A 105 -4.13 16.28 -7.64
CA ASN A 105 -5.50 16.79 -7.54
C ASN A 105 -6.52 15.73 -7.12
N CYS A 106 -6.12 14.78 -6.29
CA CYS A 106 -7.05 13.81 -5.72
C CYS A 106 -7.98 14.49 -4.72
N THR A 107 -9.23 14.07 -4.69
CA THR A 107 -10.24 14.60 -3.75
C THR A 107 -10.16 13.90 -2.40
N MET A 108 -9.63 12.68 -2.37
CA MET A 108 -9.52 11.90 -1.15
C MET A 108 -8.44 10.83 -1.27
N MET A 109 -8.06 10.32 -0.10
CA MET A 109 -7.30 9.07 0.02
C MET A 109 -8.22 8.02 0.63
N ALA A 110 -8.01 6.75 0.26
CA ALA A 110 -8.79 5.63 0.77
C ALA A 110 -7.87 4.47 1.11
N LEU A 111 -8.35 3.56 1.93
CA LEU A 111 -7.70 2.27 2.19
C LEU A 111 -8.75 1.28 2.69
N ASP A 112 -8.44 -0.01 2.56
CA ASP A 112 -9.23 -1.07 3.15
C ASP A 112 -8.46 -1.68 4.33
N SER A 113 -9.19 -2.12 5.34
CA SER A 113 -8.63 -2.80 6.50
C SER A 113 -9.59 -3.87 6.99
N TYR A 114 -9.05 -5.00 7.42
CA TYR A 114 -9.87 -6.01 8.09
C TYR A 114 -10.47 -5.44 9.37
N THR A 115 -11.73 -5.77 9.64
CA THR A 115 -12.46 -5.28 10.80
C THR A 115 -11.82 -5.67 12.13
N SER A 116 -11.01 -6.71 12.14
CA SER A 116 -10.33 -7.24 13.33
C SER A 116 -8.97 -6.60 13.61
N ASN A 117 -8.43 -5.79 12.69
CA ASN A 117 -7.09 -5.21 12.83
C ASN A 117 -7.13 -3.90 13.62
N PHE A 118 -7.41 -3.99 14.93
CA PHE A 118 -7.63 -2.83 15.79
C PHE A 118 -6.41 -1.91 15.91
N LYS A 119 -5.20 -2.46 15.92
CA LYS A 119 -3.97 -1.64 15.99
C LYS A 119 -3.81 -0.77 14.76
N ALA A 120 -4.09 -1.33 13.60
CA ALA A 120 -4.05 -0.59 12.35
C ALA A 120 -5.14 0.50 12.33
N HIS A 121 -6.36 0.20 12.82
CA HIS A 121 -7.45 1.18 12.89
C HIS A 121 -7.05 2.39 13.70
N LYS A 122 -6.42 2.20 14.86
CA LYS A 122 -5.94 3.32 15.69
C LYS A 122 -4.96 4.20 14.90
N PHE A 123 -4.03 3.59 14.19
CA PHE A 123 -3.09 4.32 13.34
C PHE A 123 -3.82 5.11 12.26
N PHE A 124 -4.80 4.49 11.56
CA PHE A 124 -5.58 5.16 10.51
C PHE A 124 -6.37 6.35 11.05
N TYR A 125 -7.03 6.21 12.19
CA TYR A 125 -7.70 7.34 12.85
C TYR A 125 -6.72 8.47 13.14
N ASN A 126 -5.53 8.16 13.63
CA ASN A 126 -4.50 9.15 13.91
C ASN A 126 -3.98 9.85 12.64
N GLN A 127 -4.14 9.22 11.49
CA GLN A 127 -3.81 9.80 10.18
C GLN A 127 -5.01 10.45 9.49
N SER A 128 -6.08 10.73 10.25
CA SER A 128 -7.29 11.40 9.79
C SER A 128 -8.15 10.59 8.81
N PHE A 129 -8.02 9.26 8.82
CA PHE A 129 -8.93 8.37 8.12
C PHE A 129 -10.11 8.01 9.02
N ALA A 130 -11.27 7.80 8.42
CA ALA A 130 -12.45 7.32 9.13
C ALA A 130 -13.22 6.34 8.24
N PRO A 131 -13.84 5.29 8.83
CA PRO A 131 -14.64 4.35 8.05
C PRO A 131 -15.94 5.03 7.61
N LYS A 132 -16.14 5.16 6.31
CA LYS A 132 -17.33 5.83 5.72
C LYS A 132 -18.32 4.85 5.11
N GLY A 133 -17.91 3.61 4.88
CA GLY A 133 -18.75 2.59 4.27
C GLY A 133 -18.14 1.22 4.44
N PHE A 134 -18.85 0.20 3.98
CA PHE A 134 -18.38 -1.17 4.02
C PHE A 134 -17.91 -1.61 2.64
N HIS A 135 -16.86 -2.39 2.59
CA HIS A 135 -16.38 -3.07 1.41
C HIS A 135 -16.97 -4.48 1.41
N PHE A 136 -17.95 -4.74 0.54
CA PHE A 136 -18.58 -6.06 0.42
C PHE A 136 -17.87 -6.87 -0.64
N ILE A 137 -17.46 -8.10 -0.29
CA ILE A 137 -16.82 -9.02 -1.23
C ILE A 137 -17.61 -10.32 -1.31
N ARG A 138 -17.62 -10.92 -2.51
CA ARG A 138 -18.13 -12.27 -2.74
C ARG A 138 -17.02 -13.06 -3.42
N VAL A 139 -16.47 -14.04 -2.72
CA VAL A 139 -15.37 -14.85 -3.25
C VAL A 139 -15.88 -15.77 -4.35
N LEU A 140 -15.26 -15.69 -5.53
CA LEU A 140 -15.55 -16.56 -6.67
C LEU A 140 -14.52 -17.69 -6.78
N LYS A 141 -13.27 -17.40 -6.45
CA LYS A 141 -12.16 -18.34 -6.39
C LYS A 141 -11.28 -17.98 -5.20
N ASN A 142 -10.74 -18.95 -4.51
CA ASN A 142 -9.81 -18.69 -3.42
C ASN A 142 -8.39 -18.38 -3.90
N GLU A 143 -8.05 -18.81 -5.10
CA GLU A 143 -6.74 -18.56 -5.70
C GLU A 143 -6.49 -17.06 -5.81
N GLY A 144 -5.34 -16.61 -5.30
CA GLY A 144 -4.95 -15.20 -5.34
C GLY A 144 -5.47 -14.34 -4.19
N ILE A 145 -6.36 -14.87 -3.35
CA ILE A 145 -6.81 -14.15 -2.14
C ILE A 145 -5.85 -14.46 -0.99
N ARG A 146 -5.34 -13.40 -0.35
CA ARG A 146 -4.34 -13.49 0.72
C ARG A 146 -4.72 -12.65 1.92
#